data_de05a2f2f0159c5a6cdc483b1ef9187f
#
_entry.id   de05a2f2f0159c5a6cdc483b1ef9187f
#
_cell.length_a   1.000
_cell.length_b   1.000
_cell.length_c   1.000
_cell.angle_alpha   90.00
_cell.angle_beta   90.00
_cell.angle_gamma   90.00
#
_symmetry.space_group_name_H-M   'P 1'
#
loop_
_entity.id
_entity.type
_entity.pdbx_description
1 polymer ?
#
loop_
_entity_poly.entity_id
_entity_poly.type
_entity_poly.pdbx_seq_one_letter_code
_entity_poly.pdbx_strand_id
1 'polypeptide(L)'
;MTKYIFVTGGVVSGLGKGITAASLGRLLKARGLKVAAQKLDPYINVDPGTMSPYQHGEVYVTEDGAETDLDLGHYERFIDEDLNQYSNLTTGKVYWNVLNKERRGEYLGSTVQVIPHITNEIKEFVYRVGKKTDADVVITEIGGTIGDIESQPFLEAVRQISLEVGGENSLFIHVTLVPYLSGSEEHKSKPTQHSVKELRGMGINPNIIVLRSDKPLEESIFQKISLFCNVKPDCVIENRTLSNLYEAPLMLEKSGFSDVVCRELHMDAPRPDLSDWEQMVERIRNRTVEVHIGLVGKYVKLHDAYLSVAEAMNHAGYELNAFVKIHWIDSETITKESVNDILKDLDGIIVPGGFGNRGIEGMILSANYARENQVPYLGICLGMQIAVIEFARNVLGMKNAHSGEFDEQCEHKVIDFMPGQSDEIDKGGTLRLGSYPCSIKAGTKMEQCYGANLIYERHRHRYEFHNKYRETMTDAGLVISGTSPDDRLVETIEMKGHPFYIGVQFHPEFKSRPNQSHPLFKGFVSAALEESKGKED
;
A
#
# COMPACT_ATOMS: atom_id res chain seq x y z
N MET A 1 9.78 28.22 -4.97
CA MET A 1 9.06 28.10 -3.67
C MET A 1 8.11 26.92 -3.80
N THR A 2 8.13 26.00 -2.85
CA THR A 2 7.26 24.82 -2.85
C THR A 2 5.78 25.22 -2.83
N LYS A 3 4.97 24.59 -3.67
CA LYS A 3 3.51 24.74 -3.72
C LYS A 3 2.84 23.65 -2.88
N TYR A 4 1.76 23.99 -2.19
CA TYR A 4 1.03 23.08 -1.30
C TYR A 4 -0.38 22.84 -1.81
N ILE A 5 -0.73 21.59 -2.02
CA ILE A 5 -2.06 21.15 -2.45
C ILE A 5 -2.67 20.32 -1.32
N PHE A 6 -3.83 20.75 -0.84
CA PHE A 6 -4.57 20.06 0.23
C PHE A 6 -5.81 19.39 -0.35
N VAL A 7 -5.87 18.05 -0.22
CA VAL A 7 -7.01 17.26 -0.69
C VAL A 7 -7.89 16.90 0.49
N THR A 8 -9.09 17.43 0.51
CA THR A 8 -10.12 17.18 1.53
C THR A 8 -11.26 16.37 0.95
N GLY A 9 -12.05 15.71 1.79
CA GLY A 9 -13.22 14.96 1.33
C GLY A 9 -14.46 15.22 2.16
N GLY A 10 -15.60 15.05 1.52
CA GLY A 10 -16.87 15.24 2.18
C GLY A 10 -17.96 14.29 1.71
N VAL A 11 -19.08 14.26 2.43
CA VAL A 11 -20.25 13.43 2.23
C VAL A 11 -20.10 12.02 2.85
N VAL A 12 -19.15 11.21 2.39
CA VAL A 12 -18.87 9.85 2.92
C VAL A 12 -17.36 9.55 2.84
N SER A 13 -16.91 8.56 3.61
CA SER A 13 -15.57 7.97 3.49
C SER A 13 -15.46 7.11 2.23
N GLY A 14 -14.24 6.76 1.82
CA GLY A 14 -14.02 5.88 0.66
C GLY A 14 -14.29 6.53 -0.71
N LEU A 15 -14.35 7.85 -0.81
CA LEU A 15 -14.60 8.58 -2.06
C LEU A 15 -13.45 8.54 -3.07
N GLY A 16 -12.32 7.93 -2.71
CA GLY A 16 -11.13 7.92 -3.58
C GLY A 16 -10.35 9.24 -3.55
N LYS A 17 -10.26 9.91 -2.38
CA LYS A 17 -9.32 11.02 -2.15
C LYS A 17 -7.89 10.61 -2.48
N GLY A 18 -7.45 9.45 -1.98
CA GLY A 18 -6.12 8.89 -2.22
C GLY A 18 -5.83 8.71 -3.71
N ILE A 19 -6.75 8.11 -4.44
CA ILE A 19 -6.61 7.93 -5.91
C ILE A 19 -6.62 9.27 -6.65
N THR A 20 -7.40 10.25 -6.20
CA THR A 20 -7.39 11.60 -6.77
C THR A 20 -6.04 12.29 -6.53
N ALA A 21 -5.52 12.21 -5.30
CA ALA A 21 -4.22 12.76 -4.93
C ALA A 21 -3.07 12.07 -5.68
N ALA A 22 -3.08 10.74 -5.74
CA ALA A 22 -2.10 9.93 -6.46
C ALA A 22 -2.10 10.21 -7.96
N SER A 23 -3.30 10.31 -8.56
CA SER A 23 -3.46 10.66 -9.98
C SER A 23 -2.92 12.05 -10.28
N LEU A 24 -3.24 13.03 -9.44
CA LEU A 24 -2.68 14.38 -9.57
C LEU A 24 -1.16 14.36 -9.46
N GLY A 25 -0.62 13.62 -8.49
CA GLY A 25 0.82 13.44 -8.34
C GLY A 25 1.48 12.89 -9.60
N ARG A 26 0.87 11.87 -10.22
CA ARG A 26 1.32 11.33 -11.50
C ARG A 26 1.30 12.37 -12.62
N LEU A 27 0.21 13.13 -12.74
CA LEU A 27 0.05 14.17 -13.76
C LEU A 27 1.09 15.27 -13.61
N LEU A 28 1.33 15.75 -12.38
CA LEU A 28 2.32 16.79 -12.11
C LEU A 28 3.76 16.28 -12.33
N LYS A 29 4.06 15.04 -11.97
CA LYS A 29 5.34 14.40 -12.29
C LYS A 29 5.55 14.29 -13.80
N ALA A 30 4.52 13.91 -14.55
CA ALA A 30 4.57 13.85 -16.02
C ALA A 30 4.77 15.22 -16.68
N ARG A 31 4.52 16.33 -15.97
CA ARG A 31 4.87 17.70 -16.35
C ARG A 31 6.31 18.10 -15.99
N GLY A 32 7.10 17.18 -15.44
CA GLY A 32 8.49 17.41 -15.04
C GLY A 32 8.65 18.04 -13.65
N LEU A 33 7.60 18.10 -12.83
CA LEU A 33 7.65 18.63 -11.46
C LEU A 33 8.07 17.55 -10.48
N LYS A 34 8.85 17.93 -9.46
CA LYS A 34 9.15 17.08 -8.31
C LYS A 34 7.96 17.11 -7.34
N VAL A 35 7.35 15.96 -7.13
CA VAL A 35 6.13 15.83 -6.31
C VAL A 35 6.41 15.01 -5.06
N ALA A 36 6.00 15.52 -3.90
CA ALA A 36 5.92 14.75 -2.67
C ALA A 36 4.45 14.56 -2.26
N ALA A 37 4.12 13.38 -1.75
CA ALA A 37 2.79 13.06 -1.26
C ALA A 37 2.80 12.79 0.24
N GLN A 38 1.74 13.24 0.92
CA GLN A 38 1.53 13.04 2.36
C GLN A 38 0.09 12.68 2.66
N LYS A 39 -0.09 11.91 3.74
CA LYS A 39 -1.40 11.65 4.36
C LYS A 39 -1.41 12.07 5.82
N LEU A 40 -2.47 12.78 6.22
CA LEU A 40 -2.76 13.13 7.60
C LEU A 40 -3.96 12.33 8.07
N ASP A 41 -3.73 11.39 9.00
CA ASP A 41 -4.76 10.47 9.49
C ASP A 41 -5.30 10.91 10.86
N PRO A 42 -6.62 11.09 11.01
CA PRO A 42 -7.20 11.67 12.21
C PRO A 42 -7.34 10.70 13.40
N TYR A 43 -6.93 9.45 13.30
CA TYR A 43 -7.01 8.51 14.41
C TYR A 43 -5.90 8.73 15.46
N ILE A 44 -6.18 8.24 16.69
CA ILE A 44 -5.32 8.44 17.89
C ILE A 44 -4.15 7.43 17.98
N ASN A 45 -4.12 6.40 17.14
CA ASN A 45 -2.99 5.49 17.08
C ASN A 45 -1.72 6.27 16.68
N VAL A 46 -0.58 5.97 17.30
CA VAL A 46 0.72 6.60 16.95
C VAL A 46 1.12 6.25 15.51
N ASP A 47 0.89 5.00 15.13
CA ASP A 47 1.02 4.45 13.78
C ASP A 47 0.02 3.29 13.60
N PRO A 48 -0.18 2.78 12.38
CA PRO A 48 -1.09 1.66 12.13
C PRO A 48 -0.48 0.28 12.47
N GLY A 49 0.76 0.19 12.91
CA GLY A 49 1.49 -1.08 13.09
C GLY A 49 0.82 -2.08 14.03
N THR A 50 0.06 -1.59 15.03
CA THR A 50 -0.70 -2.42 15.98
C THR A 50 -2.17 -2.57 15.62
N MET A 51 -2.64 -1.96 14.54
CA MET A 51 -4.05 -2.01 14.13
C MET A 51 -4.40 -3.33 13.47
N SER A 52 -5.65 -3.75 13.64
CA SER A 52 -6.15 -4.96 12.98
C SER A 52 -6.30 -4.73 11.46
N PRO A 53 -5.73 -5.59 10.60
CA PRO A 53 -5.95 -5.50 9.15
C PRO A 53 -7.42 -5.58 8.73
N TYR A 54 -8.28 -6.17 9.53
CA TYR A 54 -9.73 -6.18 9.27
C TYR A 54 -10.42 -4.83 9.44
N GLN A 55 -9.82 -3.91 10.18
CA GLN A 55 -10.39 -2.58 10.41
C GLN A 55 -9.74 -1.51 9.53
N HIS A 56 -8.47 -1.69 9.19
CA HIS A 56 -7.66 -0.64 8.59
C HIS A 56 -7.07 -1.00 7.22
N GLY A 57 -7.17 -2.25 6.79
CA GLY A 57 -6.47 -2.75 5.62
C GLY A 57 -5.01 -3.10 5.94
N GLU A 58 -4.18 -3.18 4.90
CA GLU A 58 -2.76 -3.48 5.08
C GLU A 58 -2.01 -2.34 5.77
N VAL A 59 -0.96 -2.70 6.52
CA VAL A 59 0.03 -1.75 7.01
C VAL A 59 1.13 -1.63 5.95
N TYR A 60 1.22 -0.46 5.33
CA TYR A 60 2.22 -0.20 4.30
C TYR A 60 3.53 0.28 4.94
N VAL A 61 4.67 -0.27 4.53
CA VAL A 61 5.98 0.09 5.07
C VAL A 61 6.79 0.86 4.05
N THR A 62 7.26 2.05 4.44
CA THR A 62 8.10 2.92 3.61
C THR A 62 9.55 2.40 3.53
N GLU A 63 10.34 2.97 2.62
CA GLU A 63 11.75 2.60 2.42
C GLU A 63 12.58 2.78 3.70
N ASP A 64 12.31 3.83 4.47
CA ASP A 64 12.99 4.15 5.75
C ASP A 64 12.33 3.52 7.00
N GLY A 65 11.36 2.62 6.82
CA GLY A 65 10.80 1.78 7.88
C GLY A 65 9.64 2.38 8.67
N ALA A 66 8.95 3.39 8.16
CA ALA A 66 7.71 3.84 8.78
C ALA A 66 6.55 2.89 8.44
N GLU A 67 5.80 2.48 9.48
CA GLU A 67 4.50 1.81 9.33
C GLU A 67 3.44 2.86 9.05
N THR A 68 2.69 2.71 7.97
CA THR A 68 1.82 3.75 7.43
C THR A 68 0.51 3.19 6.89
N ASP A 69 -0.41 4.09 6.56
CA ASP A 69 -1.68 3.77 5.91
C ASP A 69 -1.49 3.22 4.49
N LEU A 70 -2.44 2.40 4.05
CA LEU A 70 -2.43 1.75 2.72
C LEU A 70 -2.45 2.75 1.54
N ASP A 71 -2.96 3.96 1.73
CA ASP A 71 -2.99 4.99 0.69
C ASP A 71 -1.59 5.39 0.22
N LEU A 72 -0.56 5.24 1.07
CA LEU A 72 0.81 5.49 0.66
C LEU A 72 1.24 4.52 -0.45
N GLY A 73 0.74 3.30 -0.45
CA GLY A 73 0.93 2.37 -1.55
C GLY A 73 0.35 2.90 -2.87
N HIS A 74 -0.83 3.52 -2.82
CA HIS A 74 -1.38 4.19 -4.01
C HIS A 74 -0.49 5.33 -4.49
N TYR A 75 0.00 6.17 -3.58
CA TYR A 75 0.90 7.27 -3.97
C TYR A 75 2.16 6.75 -4.64
N GLU A 76 2.85 5.75 -4.05
CA GLU A 76 4.04 5.16 -4.64
C GLU A 76 3.78 4.52 -6.01
N ARG A 77 2.66 3.78 -6.16
CA ARG A 77 2.30 3.11 -7.42
C ARG A 77 2.00 4.10 -8.55
N PHE A 78 1.35 5.23 -8.26
CA PHE A 78 0.98 6.22 -9.27
C PHE A 78 2.11 7.21 -9.55
N ILE A 79 2.74 7.75 -8.50
CA ILE A 79 3.77 8.77 -8.63
C ILE A 79 5.10 8.15 -9.04
N ASP A 80 5.32 6.85 -8.73
CA ASP A 80 6.56 6.13 -8.98
C ASP A 80 7.76 6.79 -8.28
N GLU A 81 7.60 7.01 -6.97
CA GLU A 81 8.60 7.54 -6.05
C GLU A 81 8.47 6.81 -4.72
N ASP A 82 9.59 6.46 -4.10
CA ASP A 82 9.60 5.88 -2.76
C ASP A 82 9.29 6.95 -1.71
N LEU A 83 8.32 6.67 -0.86
CA LEU A 83 7.92 7.54 0.24
C LEU A 83 8.73 7.25 1.50
N ASN A 84 8.62 8.14 2.48
CA ASN A 84 9.39 8.09 3.71
C ASN A 84 8.53 8.44 4.94
N GLN A 85 9.13 8.41 6.13
CA GLN A 85 8.46 8.67 7.41
C GLN A 85 7.75 10.04 7.51
N TYR A 86 8.08 10.98 6.63
CA TYR A 86 7.40 12.29 6.57
C TYR A 86 6.17 12.27 5.65
N SER A 87 5.86 11.15 5.07
CA SER A 87 4.70 11.00 4.18
C SER A 87 3.41 10.60 4.91
N ASN A 88 3.49 10.21 6.20
CA ASN A 88 2.30 9.88 6.98
C ASN A 88 2.38 10.45 8.40
N LEU A 89 1.33 11.15 8.83
CA LEU A 89 1.19 11.72 10.16
C LEU A 89 -0.18 11.38 10.74
N THR A 90 -0.19 10.78 11.93
CA THR A 90 -1.41 10.51 12.70
C THR A 90 -1.65 11.55 13.78
N THR A 91 -2.89 11.73 14.20
CA THR A 91 -3.21 12.54 15.39
C THR A 91 -2.44 12.04 16.61
N GLY A 92 -2.36 10.72 16.82
CA GLY A 92 -1.61 10.14 17.94
C GLY A 92 -0.15 10.56 17.95
N LYS A 93 0.53 10.51 16.81
CA LYS A 93 1.93 10.93 16.67
C LYS A 93 2.12 12.43 16.98
N VAL A 94 1.19 13.27 16.52
CA VAL A 94 1.21 14.72 16.81
C VAL A 94 1.11 14.97 18.32
N TYR A 95 0.09 14.39 18.97
CA TYR A 95 -0.10 14.56 20.42
C TYR A 95 1.05 13.97 21.23
N TRP A 96 1.54 12.79 20.85
CA TRP A 96 2.71 12.18 21.48
C TRP A 96 3.93 13.10 21.46
N ASN A 97 4.23 13.70 20.31
CA ASN A 97 5.35 14.64 20.18
C ASN A 97 5.16 15.89 21.05
N VAL A 98 3.97 16.49 21.02
CA VAL A 98 3.68 17.72 21.80
C VAL A 98 3.73 17.44 23.30
N LEU A 99 3.15 16.32 23.77
CA LEU A 99 3.20 15.93 25.17
C LEU A 99 4.63 15.63 25.66
N ASN A 100 5.44 14.97 24.84
CA ASN A 100 6.85 14.74 25.15
C ASN A 100 7.65 16.05 25.24
N LYS A 101 7.42 17.01 24.33
CA LYS A 101 8.02 18.35 24.39
C LYS A 101 7.60 19.09 25.68
N GLU A 102 6.32 18.99 26.06
CA GLU A 102 5.82 19.56 27.31
C GLU A 102 6.53 18.95 28.52
N ARG A 103 6.61 17.61 28.60
CA ARG A 103 7.31 16.93 29.72
C ARG A 103 8.79 17.27 29.83
N ARG A 104 9.43 17.61 28.72
CA ARG A 104 10.84 18.09 28.72
C ARG A 104 11.00 19.58 29.03
N GLY A 105 9.89 20.32 29.24
CA GLY A 105 9.89 21.74 29.51
C GLY A 105 10.20 22.63 28.31
N GLU A 106 10.07 22.13 27.08
CA GLU A 106 10.41 22.86 25.85
C GLU A 106 9.49 24.07 25.61
N TYR A 107 8.31 24.11 26.25
CA TYR A 107 7.36 25.21 26.15
C TYR A 107 7.53 26.30 27.26
N LEU A 108 8.58 26.19 28.05
CA LEU A 108 8.99 27.21 29.03
C LEU A 108 7.88 27.70 29.99
N GLY A 109 7.00 26.79 30.41
CA GLY A 109 5.88 27.06 31.31
C GLY A 109 4.62 27.65 30.65
N SER A 110 4.58 27.74 29.32
CA SER A 110 3.39 28.16 28.59
C SER A 110 2.26 27.14 28.73
N THR A 111 1.01 27.60 28.74
CA THR A 111 -0.15 26.72 28.62
C THR A 111 -0.17 26.11 27.21
N VAL A 112 -0.05 24.77 27.11
CA VAL A 112 -0.08 24.04 25.82
C VAL A 112 -1.52 23.85 25.39
N GLN A 113 -1.85 24.25 24.16
CA GLN A 113 -3.20 24.25 23.58
C GLN A 113 -3.19 23.65 22.16
N VAL A 114 -4.37 23.32 21.62
CA VAL A 114 -4.48 22.85 20.23
C VAL A 114 -3.93 23.91 19.27
N ILE A 115 -4.34 25.16 19.45
CA ILE A 115 -3.77 26.32 18.76
C ILE A 115 -2.94 27.11 19.80
N PRO A 116 -1.64 27.34 19.57
CA PRO A 116 -0.89 27.05 18.35
C PRO A 116 -0.06 25.74 18.38
N HIS A 117 -0.01 24.99 19.50
CA HIS A 117 1.02 23.96 19.69
C HIS A 117 0.81 22.72 18.81
N ILE A 118 -0.42 22.16 18.80
CA ILE A 118 -0.76 21.02 17.93
C ILE A 118 -0.73 21.46 16.46
N THR A 119 -1.31 22.62 16.13
CA THR A 119 -1.30 23.10 14.74
C THR A 119 0.11 23.41 14.24
N ASN A 120 1.01 23.92 15.07
CA ASN A 120 2.41 24.16 14.69
C ASN A 120 3.16 22.85 14.43
N GLU A 121 2.94 21.81 15.24
CA GLU A 121 3.53 20.48 15.01
C GLU A 121 3.08 19.90 13.68
N ILE A 122 1.79 20.01 13.33
CA ILE A 122 1.25 19.58 12.04
C ILE A 122 1.87 20.39 10.89
N LYS A 123 1.91 21.72 11.00
CA LYS A 123 2.49 22.61 9.97
C LYS A 123 3.97 22.28 9.72
N GLU A 124 4.73 22.11 10.80
CA GLU A 124 6.14 21.74 10.68
C GLU A 124 6.33 20.42 9.91
N PHE A 125 5.47 19.44 10.19
CA PHE A 125 5.51 18.16 9.47
C PHE A 125 5.22 18.33 7.98
N VAL A 126 4.19 19.12 7.62
CA VAL A 126 3.85 19.40 6.22
C VAL A 126 5.00 20.13 5.50
N TYR A 127 5.63 21.10 6.14
CA TYR A 127 6.77 21.81 5.54
C TYR A 127 8.01 20.92 5.40
N ARG A 128 8.20 19.99 6.34
CA ARG A 128 9.40 19.14 6.42
C ARG A 128 9.54 18.23 5.21
N VAL A 129 8.45 17.61 4.71
CA VAL A 129 8.53 16.75 3.53
C VAL A 129 9.00 17.53 2.31
N GLY A 130 8.45 18.71 2.05
CA GLY A 130 8.86 19.55 0.92
C GLY A 130 10.34 19.93 0.96
N LYS A 131 10.84 20.26 2.17
CA LYS A 131 12.26 20.60 2.38
C LYS A 131 13.18 19.39 2.21
N LYS A 132 12.76 18.21 2.68
CA LYS A 132 13.58 16.98 2.63
C LYS A 132 13.68 16.38 1.24
N THR A 133 12.63 16.50 0.44
CA THR A 133 12.56 15.95 -0.92
C THR A 133 12.89 16.98 -2.01
N ASP A 134 13.14 18.24 -1.64
CA ASP A 134 13.31 19.35 -2.58
C ASP A 134 12.14 19.40 -3.60
N ALA A 135 10.93 19.21 -3.09
CA ALA A 135 9.73 19.11 -3.92
C ALA A 135 9.27 20.48 -4.42
N ASP A 136 8.88 20.54 -5.71
CA ASP A 136 8.19 21.68 -6.29
C ASP A 136 6.76 21.77 -5.75
N VAL A 137 6.12 20.60 -5.56
CA VAL A 137 4.73 20.47 -5.11
C VAL A 137 4.64 19.41 -3.99
N VAL A 138 3.96 19.75 -2.90
CA VAL A 138 3.55 18.83 -1.84
C VAL A 138 2.05 18.63 -1.90
N ILE A 139 1.60 17.41 -2.12
CA ILE A 139 0.19 17.02 -2.09
C ILE A 139 -0.08 16.39 -0.74
N THR A 140 -0.94 17.00 0.06
CA THR A 140 -1.32 16.51 1.39
C THR A 140 -2.79 16.13 1.40
N GLU A 141 -3.08 14.83 1.56
CA GLU A 141 -4.43 14.34 1.75
C GLU A 141 -4.81 14.39 3.23
N ILE A 142 -5.98 14.96 3.52
CA ILE A 142 -6.57 14.99 4.87
C ILE A 142 -7.53 13.80 5.01
N GLY A 143 -7.21 12.88 5.91
CA GLY A 143 -8.05 11.74 6.25
C GLY A 143 -9.37 12.16 6.90
N GLY A 144 -10.34 11.24 6.90
CA GLY A 144 -11.68 11.49 7.42
C GLY A 144 -12.58 12.28 6.45
N THR A 145 -13.71 12.73 6.96
CA THR A 145 -14.75 13.45 6.22
C THR A 145 -14.89 14.85 6.83
N ILE A 146 -15.15 15.85 6.00
CA ILE A 146 -15.42 17.20 6.51
C ILE A 146 -16.59 17.17 7.50
N GLY A 147 -16.39 17.77 8.68
CA GLY A 147 -17.34 17.72 9.79
C GLY A 147 -16.91 16.76 10.91
N ASP A 148 -16.01 15.82 10.66
CA ASP A 148 -15.45 14.95 11.69
C ASP A 148 -14.63 15.76 12.70
N ILE A 149 -14.89 15.55 14.00
CA ILE A 149 -14.19 16.25 15.08
C ILE A 149 -12.70 15.96 15.05
N GLU A 150 -12.34 14.73 14.74
CA GLU A 150 -10.96 14.24 14.74
C GLU A 150 -10.10 14.95 13.69
N SER A 151 -10.69 15.39 12.56
CA SER A 151 -9.97 16.05 11.48
C SER A 151 -9.77 17.56 11.70
N GLN A 152 -10.46 18.16 12.66
CA GLN A 152 -10.44 19.62 12.87
C GLN A 152 -9.04 20.22 13.09
N PRO A 153 -8.14 19.62 13.90
CA PRO A 153 -6.79 20.16 14.07
C PRO A 153 -5.98 20.18 12.77
N PHE A 154 -6.16 19.17 11.90
CA PHE A 154 -5.51 19.13 10.59
C PHE A 154 -6.06 20.22 9.67
N LEU A 155 -7.38 20.36 9.59
CA LEU A 155 -8.03 21.39 8.77
C LEU A 155 -7.62 22.80 9.23
N GLU A 156 -7.56 23.05 10.52
CA GLU A 156 -7.07 24.33 11.06
C GLU A 156 -5.59 24.56 10.71
N ALA A 157 -4.73 23.55 10.81
CA ALA A 157 -3.33 23.67 10.47
C ALA A 157 -3.13 23.99 8.98
N VAL A 158 -3.83 23.31 8.06
CA VAL A 158 -3.69 23.57 6.61
C VAL A 158 -4.31 24.92 6.22
N ARG A 159 -5.35 25.38 6.91
CA ARG A 159 -5.87 26.75 6.76
C ARG A 159 -4.79 27.78 7.16
N GLN A 160 -4.07 27.56 8.25
CA GLN A 160 -2.96 28.43 8.68
C GLN A 160 -1.80 28.39 7.67
N ILE A 161 -1.43 27.21 7.14
CA ILE A 161 -0.42 27.10 6.08
C ILE A 161 -0.80 27.98 4.88
N SER A 162 -2.06 27.90 4.44
CA SER A 162 -2.52 28.72 3.30
C SER A 162 -2.38 30.22 3.56
N LEU A 163 -2.62 30.67 4.78
CA LEU A 163 -2.40 32.05 5.19
C LEU A 163 -0.92 32.44 5.20
N GLU A 164 -0.05 31.54 5.67
CA GLU A 164 1.38 31.78 5.81
C GLU A 164 2.12 31.81 4.46
N VAL A 165 1.77 30.90 3.52
CA VAL A 165 2.44 30.79 2.23
C VAL A 165 1.81 31.65 1.14
N GLY A 166 0.59 32.13 1.37
CA GLY A 166 -0.20 32.91 0.40
C GLY A 166 -1.00 32.03 -0.55
N GLY A 167 -2.11 32.60 -1.06
CA GLY A 167 -3.06 31.90 -1.92
C GLY A 167 -2.48 31.43 -3.27
N GLU A 168 -1.42 32.09 -3.76
CA GLU A 168 -0.70 31.68 -4.96
C GLU A 168 0.19 30.46 -4.75
N ASN A 169 0.45 30.06 -3.49
CA ASN A 169 1.31 28.93 -3.15
C ASN A 169 0.55 27.78 -2.45
N SER A 170 -0.76 27.93 -2.30
CA SER A 170 -1.63 26.92 -1.71
C SER A 170 -2.92 26.72 -2.49
N LEU A 171 -3.39 25.47 -2.58
CA LEU A 171 -4.58 25.10 -3.33
C LEU A 171 -5.38 24.05 -2.55
N PHE A 172 -6.69 24.23 -2.47
CA PHE A 172 -7.62 23.28 -1.87
C PHE A 172 -8.44 22.55 -2.93
N ILE A 173 -8.34 21.23 -2.95
CA ILE A 173 -9.15 20.32 -3.75
C ILE A 173 -10.13 19.63 -2.83
N HIS A 174 -11.41 19.72 -3.12
CA HIS A 174 -12.45 19.05 -2.33
C HIS A 174 -13.13 17.95 -3.12
N VAL A 175 -12.94 16.72 -2.70
CA VAL A 175 -13.54 15.52 -3.32
C VAL A 175 -14.89 15.25 -2.67
N THR A 176 -15.95 15.19 -3.47
CA THR A 176 -17.33 15.01 -3.00
C THR A 176 -18.08 13.95 -3.82
N LEU A 177 -19.24 13.54 -3.34
CA LEU A 177 -20.12 12.59 -4.01
C LEU A 177 -21.31 13.30 -4.66
N VAL A 178 -21.58 12.97 -5.91
CA VAL A 178 -22.83 13.28 -6.61
C VAL A 178 -23.58 11.97 -6.83
N PRO A 179 -24.46 11.58 -5.91
CA PRO A 179 -25.18 10.31 -6.01
C PRO A 179 -26.20 10.37 -7.15
N TYR A 180 -26.37 9.22 -7.84
CA TYR A 180 -27.44 8.97 -8.77
C TYR A 180 -28.58 8.27 -8.07
N LEU A 181 -29.78 8.85 -8.08
CA LEU A 181 -30.97 8.24 -7.48
C LEU A 181 -31.76 7.48 -8.55
N SER A 182 -31.72 6.16 -8.49
CA SER A 182 -32.41 5.30 -9.47
C SER A 182 -33.92 5.51 -9.52
N GLY A 183 -34.55 5.88 -8.40
CA GLY A 183 -36.03 6.10 -8.34
C GLY A 183 -36.49 7.38 -9.05
N SER A 184 -35.64 8.42 -9.13
CA SER A 184 -35.94 9.66 -9.86
C SER A 184 -35.10 9.83 -11.12
N GLU A 185 -34.23 8.86 -11.41
CA GLU A 185 -33.33 8.84 -12.57
C GLU A 185 -32.49 10.12 -12.75
N GLU A 186 -32.01 10.69 -11.64
CA GLU A 186 -31.27 11.96 -11.66
C GLU A 186 -30.10 11.99 -10.68
N HIS A 187 -29.11 12.84 -11.00
CA HIS A 187 -28.02 13.16 -10.09
C HIS A 187 -28.42 14.24 -9.07
N LYS A 188 -27.93 14.11 -7.83
CA LYS A 188 -28.21 15.07 -6.75
C LYS A 188 -26.95 15.84 -6.34
N SER A 189 -26.95 17.15 -6.59
CA SER A 189 -25.86 18.06 -6.24
C SER A 189 -25.89 18.56 -4.79
N LYS A 190 -26.98 18.35 -4.05
CA LYS A 190 -27.15 18.85 -2.67
C LYS A 190 -26.09 18.32 -1.68
N PRO A 191 -25.68 17.04 -1.69
CA PRO A 191 -24.63 16.55 -0.80
C PRO A 191 -23.31 17.32 -0.97
N THR A 192 -22.88 17.56 -2.23
CA THR A 192 -21.70 18.37 -2.54
C THR A 192 -21.83 19.80 -2.00
N GLN A 193 -22.99 20.46 -2.20
CA GLN A 193 -23.23 21.84 -1.73
C GLN A 193 -23.14 21.92 -0.19
N HIS A 194 -23.67 20.94 0.53
CA HIS A 194 -23.59 20.87 1.99
C HIS A 194 -22.15 20.66 2.46
N SER A 195 -21.44 19.74 1.84
CA SER A 195 -20.04 19.46 2.17
C SER A 195 -19.14 20.68 1.98
N VAL A 196 -19.30 21.41 0.87
CA VAL A 196 -18.57 22.67 0.61
C VAL A 196 -18.95 23.75 1.63
N LYS A 197 -20.22 23.81 2.06
CA LYS A 197 -20.67 24.75 3.10
C LYS A 197 -19.98 24.46 4.43
N GLU A 198 -19.86 23.20 4.84
CA GLU A 198 -19.12 22.81 6.05
C GLU A 198 -17.65 23.20 5.97
N LEU A 199 -16.97 22.90 4.85
CA LEU A 199 -15.57 23.28 4.65
C LEU A 199 -15.37 24.80 4.77
N ARG A 200 -16.29 25.58 4.20
CA ARG A 200 -16.28 27.07 4.33
C ARG A 200 -16.53 27.54 5.75
N GLY A 201 -17.37 26.83 6.50
CA GLY A 201 -17.59 27.09 7.92
C GLY A 201 -16.29 27.05 8.75
N MET A 202 -15.29 26.28 8.27
CA MET A 202 -13.95 26.18 8.86
C MET A 202 -12.96 27.21 8.29
N GLY A 203 -13.42 28.13 7.44
CA GLY A 203 -12.57 29.18 6.83
C GLY A 203 -11.75 28.71 5.62
N ILE A 204 -12.08 27.55 5.04
CA ILE A 204 -11.41 27.01 3.85
C ILE A 204 -12.35 27.12 2.63
N ASN A 205 -11.91 27.82 1.60
CA ASN A 205 -12.60 27.86 0.31
C ASN A 205 -11.92 26.90 -0.68
N PRO A 206 -12.63 25.90 -1.20
CA PRO A 206 -12.04 25.03 -2.21
C PRO A 206 -11.80 25.81 -3.51
N ASN A 207 -10.64 25.60 -4.13
CA ASN A 207 -10.32 26.12 -5.45
C ASN A 207 -10.88 25.21 -6.54
N ILE A 208 -10.81 23.89 -6.29
CA ILE A 208 -11.25 22.85 -7.21
C ILE A 208 -12.18 21.90 -6.48
N ILE A 209 -13.26 21.48 -7.13
CA ILE A 209 -14.18 20.45 -6.62
C ILE A 209 -14.09 19.24 -7.57
N VAL A 210 -13.78 18.07 -7.02
CA VAL A 210 -13.77 16.80 -7.74
C VAL A 210 -15.03 16.03 -7.39
N LEU A 211 -15.84 15.74 -8.40
CA LEU A 211 -17.16 15.11 -8.28
C LEU A 211 -17.06 13.61 -8.54
N ARG A 212 -17.17 12.80 -7.49
CA ARG A 212 -17.29 11.33 -7.63
C ARG A 212 -18.72 10.99 -8.06
N SER A 213 -18.83 10.16 -9.08
CA SER A 213 -20.10 9.64 -9.59
C SER A 213 -19.93 8.24 -10.19
N ASP A 214 -20.99 7.43 -10.17
CA ASP A 214 -20.98 6.12 -10.82
C ASP A 214 -21.39 6.21 -12.30
N LYS A 215 -22.11 7.27 -12.68
CA LYS A 215 -22.57 7.54 -14.04
C LYS A 215 -22.03 8.89 -14.53
N PRO A 216 -21.93 9.10 -15.86
CA PRO A 216 -21.56 10.39 -16.41
C PRO A 216 -22.48 11.51 -15.91
N LEU A 217 -21.92 12.64 -15.55
CA LEU A 217 -22.65 13.80 -15.06
C LEU A 217 -23.15 14.66 -16.23
N GLU A 218 -24.38 15.19 -16.09
CA GLU A 218 -24.93 16.15 -17.02
C GLU A 218 -24.28 17.53 -16.83
N GLU A 219 -24.13 18.30 -17.91
CA GLU A 219 -23.57 19.65 -17.91
C GLU A 219 -24.24 20.57 -16.89
N SER A 220 -25.53 20.41 -16.67
CA SER A 220 -26.32 21.16 -15.70
C SER A 220 -25.82 21.00 -14.25
N ILE A 221 -25.21 19.84 -13.91
CA ILE A 221 -24.64 19.57 -12.59
C ILE A 221 -23.38 20.40 -12.38
N PHE A 222 -22.48 20.45 -13.37
CA PHE A 222 -21.25 21.27 -13.31
C PHE A 222 -21.58 22.76 -13.10
N GLN A 223 -22.49 23.30 -13.90
CA GLN A 223 -22.94 24.70 -13.80
C GLN A 223 -23.56 24.99 -12.42
N LYS A 224 -24.41 24.07 -11.93
CA LYS A 224 -25.04 24.19 -10.62
C LYS A 224 -24.00 24.16 -9.48
N ILE A 225 -23.06 23.23 -9.50
CA ILE A 225 -21.99 23.15 -8.50
C ILE A 225 -21.10 24.38 -8.55
N SER A 226 -20.66 24.82 -9.74
CA SER A 226 -19.88 26.04 -9.94
C SER A 226 -20.57 27.24 -9.29
N LEU A 227 -21.85 27.46 -9.58
CA LEU A 227 -22.63 28.57 -9.05
C LEU A 227 -22.81 28.52 -7.54
N PHE A 228 -23.30 27.39 -7.01
CA PHE A 228 -23.63 27.26 -5.58
C PHE A 228 -22.39 27.12 -4.69
N CYS A 229 -21.32 26.58 -5.23
CA CYS A 229 -20.06 26.42 -4.51
C CYS A 229 -19.05 27.54 -4.82
N ASN A 230 -19.43 28.55 -5.63
CA ASN A 230 -18.59 29.71 -5.96
C ASN A 230 -17.17 29.30 -6.38
N VAL A 231 -17.07 28.37 -7.31
CA VAL A 231 -15.85 27.97 -7.99
C VAL A 231 -15.98 28.22 -9.49
N LYS A 232 -14.87 28.42 -10.19
CA LYS A 232 -14.91 28.59 -11.65
C LYS A 232 -15.50 27.33 -12.31
N PRO A 233 -16.23 27.43 -13.43
CA PRO A 233 -16.82 26.25 -14.08
C PRO A 233 -15.80 25.17 -14.45
N ASP A 234 -14.64 25.55 -14.91
CA ASP A 234 -13.53 24.65 -15.26
C ASP A 234 -12.76 24.10 -14.05
N CYS A 235 -13.05 24.58 -12.84
CA CYS A 235 -12.56 24.04 -11.57
C CYS A 235 -13.50 22.95 -10.97
N VAL A 236 -14.53 22.53 -11.70
CA VAL A 236 -15.39 21.42 -11.33
C VAL A 236 -15.05 20.23 -12.21
N ILE A 237 -14.43 19.22 -11.62
CA ILE A 237 -13.81 18.07 -12.31
C ILE A 237 -14.61 16.81 -12.04
N GLU A 238 -14.95 16.05 -13.07
CA GLU A 238 -15.59 14.74 -12.92
C GLU A 238 -14.54 13.66 -12.62
N ASN A 239 -14.87 12.78 -11.66
CA ASN A 239 -14.10 11.59 -11.36
C ASN A 239 -15.07 10.39 -11.25
N ARG A 240 -15.28 9.67 -12.35
CA ARG A 240 -16.19 8.51 -12.41
C ARG A 240 -15.56 7.27 -11.83
N THR A 241 -16.42 6.34 -11.40
CA THR A 241 -16.02 4.99 -11.07
C THR A 241 -15.45 4.28 -12.31
N LEU A 242 -14.26 3.70 -12.16
CA LEU A 242 -13.52 3.02 -13.21
C LEU A 242 -13.36 1.54 -12.88
N SER A 243 -13.34 0.70 -13.90
CA SER A 243 -13.03 -0.72 -13.77
C SER A 243 -11.55 -0.99 -13.45
N ASN A 244 -10.68 -0.07 -13.86
CA ASN A 244 -9.26 -0.09 -13.57
C ASN A 244 -8.82 1.28 -13.04
N LEU A 245 -8.25 1.29 -11.82
CA LEU A 245 -7.82 2.53 -11.15
C LEU A 245 -6.73 3.28 -11.92
N TYR A 246 -5.88 2.59 -12.67
CA TYR A 246 -4.80 3.20 -13.45
C TYR A 246 -5.28 4.00 -14.66
N GLU A 247 -6.57 3.94 -15.00
CA GLU A 247 -7.18 4.84 -15.97
C GLU A 247 -7.49 6.23 -15.39
N ALA A 248 -7.48 6.40 -14.07
CA ALA A 248 -7.88 7.63 -13.41
C ALA A 248 -7.03 8.86 -13.82
N PRO A 249 -5.68 8.80 -13.93
CA PRO A 249 -4.90 9.93 -14.42
C PRO A 249 -5.32 10.39 -15.82
N LEU A 250 -5.56 9.44 -16.74
CA LEU A 250 -5.96 9.75 -18.11
C LEU A 250 -7.36 10.40 -18.17
N MET A 251 -8.29 9.88 -17.37
CA MET A 251 -9.65 10.44 -17.27
C MET A 251 -9.63 11.86 -16.70
N LEU A 252 -8.89 12.09 -15.63
CA LEU A 252 -8.77 13.40 -14.98
C LEU A 252 -8.06 14.42 -15.89
N GLU A 253 -7.00 14.01 -16.60
CA GLU A 253 -6.31 14.89 -17.54
C GLU A 253 -7.18 15.27 -18.74
N LYS A 254 -8.02 14.36 -19.23
CA LYS A 254 -9.00 14.67 -20.28
C LYS A 254 -9.97 15.78 -19.86
N SER A 255 -10.23 15.92 -18.55
CA SER A 255 -11.02 17.01 -17.98
C SER A 255 -10.19 18.27 -17.71
N GLY A 256 -8.91 18.32 -18.08
CA GLY A 256 -8.01 19.44 -17.86
C GLY A 256 -7.54 19.62 -16.42
N PHE A 257 -7.56 18.56 -15.60
CA PHE A 257 -7.32 18.67 -14.16
C PHE A 257 -5.95 19.27 -13.83
N SER A 258 -4.88 18.78 -14.45
CA SER A 258 -3.54 19.30 -14.16
C SER A 258 -3.30 20.69 -14.73
N ASP A 259 -3.93 21.04 -15.85
CA ASP A 259 -3.90 22.41 -16.41
C ASP A 259 -4.53 23.42 -15.44
N VAL A 260 -5.70 23.06 -14.87
CA VAL A 260 -6.40 23.89 -13.89
C VAL A 260 -5.54 24.06 -12.62
N VAL A 261 -4.94 22.97 -12.10
CA VAL A 261 -4.04 23.04 -10.94
C VAL A 261 -2.84 23.95 -11.20
N CYS A 262 -2.16 23.78 -12.33
CA CYS A 262 -1.01 24.63 -12.70
C CYS A 262 -1.41 26.11 -12.82
N ARG A 263 -2.55 26.39 -13.42
CA ARG A 263 -3.07 27.76 -13.55
C ARG A 263 -3.37 28.40 -12.19
N GLU A 264 -4.11 27.69 -11.33
CA GLU A 264 -4.50 28.24 -10.00
C GLU A 264 -3.28 28.44 -9.07
N LEU A 265 -2.21 27.66 -9.25
CA LEU A 265 -0.94 27.81 -8.52
C LEU A 265 0.10 28.65 -9.24
N HIS A 266 -0.23 29.26 -10.38
CA HIS A 266 0.70 30.05 -11.20
C HIS A 266 2.01 29.31 -11.52
N MET A 267 1.89 28.03 -11.86
CA MET A 267 3.03 27.20 -12.28
C MET A 267 3.15 27.16 -13.78
N ASP A 268 4.31 27.51 -14.30
CA ASP A 268 4.65 27.34 -15.70
C ASP A 268 5.28 25.96 -15.90
N ALA A 269 4.49 25.00 -16.35
CA ALA A 269 4.91 23.63 -16.59
C ALA A 269 4.36 23.13 -17.94
N PRO A 270 5.11 22.32 -18.69
CA PRO A 270 4.65 21.79 -19.97
C PRO A 270 3.42 20.89 -19.77
N ARG A 271 2.74 20.53 -20.85
CA ARG A 271 1.70 19.50 -20.79
C ARG A 271 2.31 18.15 -20.39
N PRO A 272 1.57 17.31 -19.65
CA PRO A 272 2.10 16.05 -19.20
C PRO A 272 2.35 15.10 -20.38
N ASP A 273 3.49 14.42 -20.38
CA ASP A 273 3.74 13.29 -21.26
C ASP A 273 3.23 12.02 -20.56
N LEU A 274 2.15 11.47 -21.05
CA LEU A 274 1.47 10.27 -20.53
C LEU A 274 1.60 9.06 -21.46
N SER A 275 2.45 9.13 -22.48
CA SER A 275 2.58 8.08 -23.50
C SER A 275 2.88 6.70 -22.92
N ASP A 276 3.79 6.60 -21.93
CA ASP A 276 4.11 5.34 -21.25
C ASP A 276 2.93 4.82 -20.42
N TRP A 277 2.19 5.74 -19.79
CA TRP A 277 1.03 5.40 -18.98
C TRP A 277 -0.15 4.95 -19.86
N GLU A 278 -0.36 5.60 -21.00
CA GLU A 278 -1.35 5.19 -22.00
C GLU A 278 -1.06 3.79 -22.56
N GLN A 279 0.21 3.50 -22.89
CA GLN A 279 0.63 2.18 -23.34
C GLN A 279 0.41 1.10 -22.28
N MET A 280 0.68 1.43 -21.00
CA MET A 280 0.41 0.52 -19.90
C MET A 280 -1.10 0.24 -19.77
N VAL A 281 -1.95 1.28 -19.81
CA VAL A 281 -3.41 1.12 -19.75
C VAL A 281 -3.92 0.31 -20.93
N GLU A 282 -3.37 0.51 -22.13
CA GLU A 282 -3.70 -0.28 -23.32
C GLU A 282 -3.35 -1.78 -23.13
N ARG A 283 -2.17 -2.09 -22.56
CA ARG A 283 -1.82 -3.48 -22.22
C ARG A 283 -2.80 -4.08 -21.21
N ILE A 284 -3.22 -3.31 -20.19
CA ILE A 284 -4.20 -3.77 -19.21
C ILE A 284 -5.53 -4.16 -19.88
N ARG A 285 -5.99 -3.38 -20.87
CA ARG A 285 -7.25 -3.63 -21.59
C ARG A 285 -7.20 -4.85 -22.52
N ASN A 286 -6.04 -5.08 -23.11
CA ASN A 286 -5.86 -6.08 -24.18
C ASN A 286 -5.39 -7.46 -23.68
N ARG A 287 -5.41 -7.72 -22.37
CA ARG A 287 -5.06 -9.01 -21.80
C ARG A 287 -6.00 -10.12 -22.30
N THR A 288 -5.45 -11.28 -22.59
CA THR A 288 -6.20 -12.38 -23.25
C THR A 288 -6.13 -13.71 -22.53
N VAL A 289 -5.11 -13.93 -21.68
CA VAL A 289 -4.89 -15.21 -21.00
C VAL A 289 -5.34 -15.09 -19.55
N GLU A 290 -6.04 -16.08 -19.01
CA GLU A 290 -6.37 -16.15 -17.58
C GLU A 290 -5.38 -17.07 -16.84
N VAL A 291 -5.05 -16.71 -15.59
CA VAL A 291 -4.27 -17.54 -14.67
C VAL A 291 -4.92 -17.49 -13.28
N HIS A 292 -5.12 -18.66 -12.67
CA HIS A 292 -5.83 -18.82 -11.41
C HIS A 292 -4.85 -18.97 -10.25
N ILE A 293 -4.76 -17.96 -9.38
CA ILE A 293 -3.84 -17.95 -8.23
C ILE A 293 -4.61 -17.95 -6.93
N GLY A 294 -4.31 -18.93 -6.07
CA GLY A 294 -4.85 -19.00 -4.72
C GLY A 294 -4.05 -18.13 -3.76
N LEU A 295 -4.66 -17.08 -3.21
CA LEU A 295 -4.13 -16.33 -2.08
C LEU A 295 -4.65 -16.98 -0.79
N VAL A 296 -3.79 -17.76 -0.14
CA VAL A 296 -4.13 -18.46 1.10
C VAL A 296 -3.72 -17.62 2.30
N GLY A 297 -4.67 -16.96 2.93
CA GLY A 297 -4.39 -15.95 3.96
C GLY A 297 -5.35 -15.99 5.15
N LYS A 298 -5.00 -15.20 6.17
CA LYS A 298 -5.79 -15.02 7.41
C LYS A 298 -6.88 -13.94 7.27
N TYR A 299 -6.64 -12.92 6.42
CA TYR A 299 -7.42 -11.69 6.37
C TYR A 299 -8.22 -11.54 5.07
N VAL A 300 -8.51 -12.65 4.40
CA VAL A 300 -9.13 -12.70 3.07
C VAL A 300 -10.55 -12.14 2.98
N LYS A 301 -11.23 -11.96 4.11
CA LYS A 301 -12.57 -11.33 4.16
C LYS A 301 -12.55 -9.84 3.89
N LEU A 302 -11.41 -9.18 4.08
CA LEU A 302 -11.16 -7.79 3.69
C LEU A 302 -9.99 -7.76 2.71
N HIS A 303 -10.26 -7.57 1.44
CA HIS A 303 -9.25 -7.61 0.38
C HIS A 303 -8.17 -6.54 0.57
N ASP A 304 -8.51 -5.38 1.14
CA ASP A 304 -7.57 -4.31 1.46
C ASP A 304 -6.46 -4.74 2.44
N ALA A 305 -6.63 -5.83 3.19
CA ALA A 305 -5.60 -6.38 4.05
C ALA A 305 -4.40 -6.96 3.27
N TYR A 306 -4.58 -7.26 1.98
CA TYR A 306 -3.56 -7.77 1.07
C TYR A 306 -3.51 -6.98 -0.25
N LEU A 307 -3.85 -5.69 -0.19
CA LEU A 307 -3.97 -4.84 -1.37
C LEU A 307 -2.68 -4.83 -2.20
N SER A 308 -1.53 -4.60 -1.58
CA SER A 308 -0.25 -4.55 -2.30
C SER A 308 0.14 -5.90 -2.91
N VAL A 309 -0.21 -7.03 -2.26
CA VAL A 309 0.00 -8.38 -2.83
C VAL A 309 -0.85 -8.57 -4.07
N ALA A 310 -2.14 -8.21 -4.01
CA ALA A 310 -3.06 -8.30 -5.14
C ALA A 310 -2.62 -7.40 -6.30
N GLU A 311 -2.22 -6.15 -6.01
CA GLU A 311 -1.71 -5.22 -7.01
C GLU A 311 -0.41 -5.73 -7.64
N ALA A 312 0.53 -6.27 -6.85
CA ALA A 312 1.79 -6.81 -7.38
C ALA A 312 1.56 -8.00 -8.33
N MET A 313 0.60 -8.88 -8.04
CA MET A 313 0.18 -9.94 -8.96
C MET A 313 -0.44 -9.37 -10.24
N ASN A 314 -1.31 -8.36 -10.12
CA ASN A 314 -1.90 -7.68 -11.27
C ASN A 314 -0.83 -7.00 -12.14
N HIS A 315 0.15 -6.32 -11.54
CA HIS A 315 1.26 -5.68 -12.25
C HIS A 315 2.05 -6.69 -13.09
N ALA A 316 2.34 -7.87 -12.51
CA ALA A 316 2.96 -8.97 -13.26
C ALA A 316 2.07 -9.43 -14.43
N GLY A 317 0.76 -9.55 -14.19
CA GLY A 317 -0.22 -9.88 -15.22
C GLY A 317 -0.25 -8.84 -16.36
N TYR A 318 -0.07 -7.55 -16.06
CA TYR A 318 -0.02 -6.50 -17.10
C TYR A 318 1.16 -6.66 -18.04
N GLU A 319 2.33 -7.03 -17.51
CA GLU A 319 3.52 -7.28 -18.33
C GLU A 319 3.46 -8.61 -19.10
N LEU A 320 2.80 -9.62 -18.53
CA LEU A 320 2.70 -10.97 -19.11
C LEU A 320 1.43 -11.18 -19.96
N ASN A 321 0.66 -10.12 -20.23
CA ASN A 321 -0.60 -10.17 -20.97
C ASN A 321 -1.64 -11.12 -20.36
N ALA A 322 -1.69 -11.22 -19.02
CA ALA A 322 -2.55 -12.14 -18.31
C ALA A 322 -3.53 -11.44 -17.35
N PHE A 323 -4.75 -11.99 -17.27
CA PHE A 323 -5.68 -11.72 -16.18
C PHE A 323 -5.36 -12.63 -15.00
N VAL A 324 -4.88 -12.09 -13.91
CA VAL A 324 -4.69 -12.84 -12.68
C VAL A 324 -6.02 -12.92 -11.92
N LYS A 325 -6.59 -14.11 -11.89
CA LYS A 325 -7.79 -14.42 -11.11
C LYS A 325 -7.37 -14.84 -9.70
N ILE A 326 -7.53 -13.93 -8.74
CA ILE A 326 -7.17 -14.19 -7.35
C ILE A 326 -8.32 -14.92 -6.67
N HIS A 327 -8.07 -16.14 -6.21
CA HIS A 327 -8.95 -16.92 -5.36
C HIS A 327 -8.59 -16.64 -3.89
N TRP A 328 -9.45 -15.91 -3.19
CA TRP A 328 -9.26 -15.54 -1.80
C TRP A 328 -9.65 -16.69 -0.88
N ILE A 329 -8.67 -17.40 -0.33
CA ILE A 329 -8.88 -18.65 0.41
C ILE A 329 -8.55 -18.41 1.89
N ASP A 330 -9.56 -18.58 2.76
CA ASP A 330 -9.37 -18.52 4.20
C ASP A 330 -8.61 -19.76 4.65
N SER A 331 -7.40 -19.59 5.16
CA SER A 331 -6.54 -20.67 5.59
C SER A 331 -7.15 -21.55 6.69
N GLU A 332 -8.11 -21.04 7.47
CA GLU A 332 -8.82 -21.84 8.49
C GLU A 332 -9.77 -22.88 7.88
N THR A 333 -10.16 -22.74 6.61
CA THR A 333 -11.04 -23.70 5.92
C THR A 333 -10.29 -24.88 5.32
N ILE A 334 -8.95 -24.83 5.29
CA ILE A 334 -8.13 -25.86 4.67
C ILE A 334 -7.80 -26.94 5.72
N THR A 335 -8.26 -28.14 5.46
CA THR A 335 -7.98 -29.35 6.25
C THR A 335 -7.28 -30.41 5.37
N LYS A 336 -6.82 -31.50 5.97
CA LYS A 336 -6.23 -32.62 5.21
C LYS A 336 -7.20 -33.22 4.21
N GLU A 337 -8.48 -33.20 4.52
CA GLU A 337 -9.55 -33.75 3.69
C GLU A 337 -9.93 -32.80 2.56
N SER A 338 -9.86 -31.48 2.77
CA SER A 338 -10.34 -30.47 1.81
C SER A 338 -9.24 -29.85 0.95
N VAL A 339 -7.96 -29.97 1.33
CA VAL A 339 -6.84 -29.28 0.68
C VAL A 339 -6.77 -29.55 -0.83
N ASN A 340 -6.93 -30.81 -1.23
CA ASN A 340 -6.90 -31.17 -2.66
C ASN A 340 -8.08 -30.53 -3.43
N ASP A 341 -9.29 -30.60 -2.90
CA ASP A 341 -10.46 -30.06 -3.59
C ASP A 341 -10.44 -28.53 -3.70
N ILE A 342 -9.81 -27.85 -2.72
CA ILE A 342 -9.68 -26.40 -2.73
C ILE A 342 -8.59 -25.92 -3.69
N LEU A 343 -7.48 -26.66 -3.81
CA LEU A 343 -6.27 -26.16 -4.49
C LEU A 343 -6.01 -26.77 -5.88
N LYS A 344 -6.68 -27.88 -6.25
CA LYS A 344 -6.37 -28.66 -7.50
C LYS A 344 -6.51 -27.89 -8.81
N ASP A 345 -7.39 -26.89 -8.84
CA ASP A 345 -7.68 -26.10 -10.06
C ASP A 345 -6.86 -24.79 -10.11
N LEU A 346 -5.93 -24.58 -9.17
CA LEU A 346 -5.09 -23.40 -9.13
C LEU A 346 -3.77 -23.61 -9.88
N ASP A 347 -3.33 -22.58 -10.58
CA ASP A 347 -2.09 -22.57 -11.33
C ASP A 347 -0.90 -22.08 -10.50
N GLY A 348 -1.18 -21.45 -9.35
CA GLY A 348 -0.17 -21.00 -8.40
C GLY A 348 -0.78 -20.70 -7.02
N ILE A 349 0.03 -20.77 -5.98
CA ILE A 349 -0.37 -20.53 -4.59
C ILE A 349 0.55 -19.48 -3.99
N ILE A 350 -0.05 -18.42 -3.42
CA ILE A 350 0.67 -17.41 -2.66
C ILE A 350 0.21 -17.42 -1.19
N VAL A 351 1.18 -17.46 -0.27
CA VAL A 351 0.93 -17.32 1.18
C VAL A 351 1.54 -16.00 1.63
N PRO A 352 0.71 -14.98 1.91
CA PRO A 352 1.19 -13.64 2.28
C PRO A 352 1.63 -13.55 3.73
N GLY A 353 2.12 -12.38 4.13
CA GLY A 353 2.46 -12.02 5.51
C GLY A 353 1.26 -12.05 6.45
N GLY A 354 1.53 -12.13 7.75
CA GLY A 354 0.52 -12.11 8.81
C GLY A 354 1.12 -12.39 10.18
N PHE A 355 0.36 -12.14 11.24
CA PHE A 355 0.77 -12.36 12.63
C PHE A 355 -0.19 -13.29 13.37
N GLY A 356 0.30 -13.94 14.43
CA GLY A 356 -0.48 -14.83 15.31
C GLY A 356 -0.76 -16.20 14.71
N ASN A 357 -1.32 -17.10 15.53
CA ASN A 357 -1.41 -18.53 15.26
C ASN A 357 -2.64 -18.98 14.44
N ARG A 358 -3.58 -18.08 14.13
CA ARG A 358 -4.82 -18.43 13.41
C ARG A 358 -4.50 -18.89 11.98
N GLY A 359 -5.10 -20.03 11.55
CA GLY A 359 -5.01 -20.54 10.16
C GLY A 359 -3.65 -21.10 9.74
N ILE A 360 -2.68 -21.26 10.66
CA ILE A 360 -1.31 -21.70 10.36
C ILE A 360 -1.29 -23.10 9.75
N GLU A 361 -2.05 -24.04 10.30
CA GLU A 361 -2.06 -25.43 9.79
C GLU A 361 -2.58 -25.52 8.36
N GLY A 362 -3.59 -24.73 7.99
CA GLY A 362 -4.07 -24.65 6.61
C GLY A 362 -3.04 -24.06 5.65
N MET A 363 -2.25 -23.09 6.10
CA MET A 363 -1.14 -22.55 5.30
C MET A 363 -0.03 -23.61 5.11
N ILE A 364 0.31 -24.37 6.16
CA ILE A 364 1.29 -25.46 6.08
C ILE A 364 0.81 -26.56 5.11
N LEU A 365 -0.48 -26.93 5.16
CA LEU A 365 -1.06 -27.88 4.21
C LEU A 365 -1.01 -27.36 2.77
N SER A 366 -1.21 -26.07 2.55
CA SER A 366 -1.12 -25.45 1.22
C SER A 366 0.31 -25.42 0.68
N ALA A 367 1.29 -25.13 1.53
CA ALA A 367 2.70 -25.17 1.19
C ALA A 367 3.17 -26.60 0.86
N ASN A 368 2.68 -27.61 1.62
CA ASN A 368 2.90 -29.02 1.35
C ASN A 368 2.28 -29.46 0.03
N TYR A 369 1.02 -29.06 -0.23
CA TYR A 369 0.34 -29.34 -1.49
C TYR A 369 1.13 -28.79 -2.68
N ALA A 370 1.58 -27.53 -2.59
CA ALA A 370 2.35 -26.89 -3.65
C ALA A 370 3.67 -27.64 -3.92
N ARG A 371 4.40 -28.03 -2.86
CA ARG A 371 5.67 -28.78 -2.98
C ARG A 371 5.48 -30.16 -3.62
N GLU A 372 4.49 -30.93 -3.17
CA GLU A 372 4.28 -32.30 -3.63
C GLU A 372 3.70 -32.40 -5.03
N ASN A 373 2.82 -31.44 -5.39
CA ASN A 373 2.17 -31.41 -6.69
C ASN A 373 2.86 -30.48 -7.71
N GLN A 374 4.06 -29.95 -7.38
CA GLN A 374 4.85 -29.07 -8.27
C GLN A 374 4.13 -27.78 -8.68
N VAL A 375 3.11 -27.34 -7.91
CA VAL A 375 2.38 -26.10 -8.16
C VAL A 375 3.24 -24.90 -7.74
N PRO A 376 3.41 -23.88 -8.59
CA PRO A 376 4.15 -22.67 -8.26
C PRO A 376 3.72 -22.06 -6.90
N TYR A 377 4.72 -21.77 -6.05
CA TYR A 377 4.51 -21.25 -4.70
C TYR A 377 5.35 -19.99 -4.44
N LEU A 378 4.72 -18.97 -3.91
CA LEU A 378 5.40 -17.77 -3.38
C LEU A 378 4.98 -17.55 -1.93
N GLY A 379 5.93 -17.67 -0.99
CA GLY A 379 5.72 -17.39 0.43
C GLY A 379 6.34 -16.06 0.83
N ILE A 380 5.53 -15.10 1.31
CA ILE A 380 5.96 -13.78 1.72
C ILE A 380 5.97 -13.70 3.24
N CYS A 381 7.08 -13.30 3.86
CA CYS A 381 7.26 -13.11 5.29
C CYS A 381 6.78 -14.35 6.08
N LEU A 382 5.58 -14.34 6.65
CA LEU A 382 4.97 -15.53 7.26
C LEU A 382 4.95 -16.71 6.27
N GLY A 383 4.67 -16.49 4.99
CA GLY A 383 4.62 -17.54 3.97
C GLY A 383 5.95 -18.27 3.79
N MET A 384 7.08 -17.57 3.90
CA MET A 384 8.40 -18.21 3.95
C MET A 384 8.56 -19.06 5.23
N GLN A 385 8.16 -18.51 6.38
CA GLN A 385 8.23 -19.24 7.65
C GLN A 385 7.36 -20.51 7.63
N ILE A 386 6.19 -20.45 7.02
CA ILE A 386 5.31 -21.60 6.78
C ILE A 386 6.02 -22.68 5.92
N ALA A 387 6.68 -22.27 4.85
CA ALA A 387 7.43 -23.19 3.99
C ALA A 387 8.58 -23.88 4.75
N VAL A 388 9.27 -23.18 5.63
CA VAL A 388 10.32 -23.72 6.50
C VAL A 388 9.74 -24.73 7.48
N ILE A 389 8.60 -24.42 8.13
CA ILE A 389 7.92 -25.33 9.07
C ILE A 389 7.43 -26.59 8.33
N GLU A 390 6.83 -26.41 7.16
CA GLU A 390 6.37 -27.49 6.29
C GLU A 390 7.53 -28.45 5.95
N PHE A 391 8.66 -27.90 5.49
CA PHE A 391 9.84 -28.66 5.13
C PHE A 391 10.41 -29.45 6.33
N ALA A 392 10.49 -28.81 7.49
CA ALA A 392 10.94 -29.46 8.72
C ALA A 392 10.03 -30.64 9.11
N ARG A 393 8.71 -30.47 9.02
CA ARG A 393 7.73 -31.51 9.41
C ARG A 393 7.68 -32.66 8.43
N ASN A 394 7.61 -32.37 7.14
CA ASN A 394 7.26 -33.38 6.12
C ASN A 394 8.48 -33.94 5.38
N VAL A 395 9.59 -33.18 5.28
CA VAL A 395 10.83 -33.68 4.63
C VAL A 395 11.81 -34.22 5.70
N LEU A 396 12.01 -33.47 6.78
CA LEU A 396 12.95 -33.91 7.85
C LEU A 396 12.30 -34.80 8.93
N GLY A 397 10.97 -34.96 8.92
CA GLY A 397 10.24 -35.76 9.89
C GLY A 397 10.18 -35.17 11.32
N MET A 398 10.49 -33.88 11.48
CA MET A 398 10.42 -33.13 12.74
C MET A 398 8.96 -32.75 13.06
N LYS A 399 8.14 -33.73 13.46
CA LYS A 399 6.67 -33.56 13.58
C LYS A 399 6.22 -32.37 14.43
N ASN A 400 7.03 -31.98 15.43
CA ASN A 400 6.74 -30.88 16.35
C ASN A 400 7.48 -29.58 15.99
N ALA A 401 7.98 -29.45 14.75
CA ALA A 401 8.61 -28.23 14.30
C ALA A 401 7.59 -27.10 14.17
N HIS A 402 7.92 -25.94 14.71
CA HIS A 402 7.06 -24.76 14.69
C HIS A 402 7.84 -23.45 14.77
N SER A 403 7.11 -22.33 14.74
CA SER A 403 7.62 -21.02 15.10
C SER A 403 7.47 -20.80 16.61
N GLY A 404 8.47 -20.17 17.23
CA GLY A 404 8.38 -19.66 18.60
C GLY A 404 7.25 -18.64 18.81
N GLU A 405 6.78 -17.98 17.75
CA GLU A 405 5.60 -17.11 17.79
C GLU A 405 4.30 -17.84 18.12
N PHE A 406 4.16 -19.09 17.63
CA PHE A 406 2.90 -19.83 17.71
C PHE A 406 2.90 -20.86 18.82
N ASP A 407 4.06 -21.42 19.14
CA ASP A 407 4.27 -22.37 20.24
C ASP A 407 5.66 -22.17 20.85
N GLU A 408 5.71 -21.46 21.98
CA GLU A 408 6.96 -21.22 22.72
C GLU A 408 7.60 -22.49 23.28
N GLN A 409 6.84 -23.57 23.41
CA GLN A 409 7.30 -24.82 24.00
C GLN A 409 7.59 -25.90 22.95
N CYS A 410 7.47 -25.61 21.67
CA CYS A 410 7.73 -26.57 20.61
C CYS A 410 9.19 -27.08 20.69
N GLU A 411 9.36 -28.38 20.42
CA GLU A 411 10.66 -29.06 20.48
C GLU A 411 11.66 -28.50 19.46
N HIS A 412 11.18 -28.19 18.27
CA HIS A 412 11.99 -27.69 17.16
C HIS A 412 11.49 -26.30 16.73
N LYS A 413 12.05 -25.26 17.34
CA LYS A 413 11.82 -23.89 16.91
C LYS A 413 12.62 -23.59 15.65
N VAL A 414 12.07 -23.92 14.48
CA VAL A 414 12.73 -23.68 13.19
C VAL A 414 12.62 -22.22 12.75
N ILE A 415 11.67 -21.49 13.33
CA ILE A 415 11.51 -20.04 13.28
C ILE A 415 11.53 -19.54 14.73
N ASP A 416 12.35 -18.53 15.00
CA ASP A 416 12.51 -17.99 16.37
C ASP A 416 12.75 -16.46 16.31
N PHE A 417 12.83 -15.82 17.47
CA PHE A 417 13.12 -14.41 17.59
C PHE A 417 14.42 -14.02 16.89
N MET A 418 14.37 -12.90 16.21
CA MET A 418 15.58 -12.19 15.77
C MET A 418 16.48 -11.86 16.98
N PRO A 419 17.82 -11.90 16.85
CA PRO A 419 18.73 -11.46 17.92
C PRO A 419 18.38 -10.04 18.40
N GLY A 420 18.15 -9.88 19.69
CA GLY A 420 17.77 -8.59 20.31
C GLY A 420 16.25 -8.31 20.36
N GLN A 421 15.43 -9.23 19.90
CA GLN A 421 13.97 -9.18 20.05
C GLN A 421 13.52 -10.04 21.24
N SER A 422 12.41 -9.66 21.88
CA SER A 422 11.74 -10.43 22.93
C SER A 422 10.28 -10.01 23.07
N ASP A 423 9.46 -10.79 23.80
CA ASP A 423 8.07 -10.42 24.10
C ASP A 423 7.92 -9.28 25.12
N GLU A 424 9.02 -8.91 25.80
CA GLU A 424 9.05 -7.81 26.78
C GLU A 424 9.18 -6.43 26.14
N ILE A 425 9.43 -6.37 24.80
CA ILE A 425 9.57 -5.11 24.05
C ILE A 425 8.19 -4.64 23.58
N ASP A 426 7.96 -3.34 23.58
CA ASP A 426 6.75 -2.72 23.00
C ASP A 426 6.48 -3.29 21.60
N LYS A 427 5.21 -3.60 21.28
CA LYS A 427 4.85 -4.23 20.01
C LYS A 427 4.88 -3.28 18.82
N GLY A 428 4.67 -1.97 19.04
CA GLY A 428 4.70 -0.96 17.97
C GLY A 428 6.11 -0.43 17.71
N GLY A 429 6.50 -0.32 16.43
CA GLY A 429 7.77 0.29 16.01
C GLY A 429 9.05 -0.46 16.38
N THR A 430 8.97 -1.73 16.83
CA THR A 430 10.12 -2.52 17.30
C THR A 430 10.48 -3.69 16.39
N LEU A 431 9.76 -3.87 15.30
CA LEU A 431 10.04 -4.87 14.28
C LEU A 431 11.31 -4.49 13.49
N ARG A 432 11.84 -5.43 12.70
CA ARG A 432 12.76 -5.10 11.62
C ARG A 432 11.95 -4.45 10.50
N LEU A 433 12.10 -3.13 10.35
CA LEU A 433 11.27 -2.29 9.48
C LEU A 433 12.11 -1.57 8.44
N GLY A 434 11.58 -1.49 7.21
CA GLY A 434 12.19 -0.76 6.10
C GLY A 434 13.14 -1.59 5.26
N SER A 435 13.91 -0.92 4.44
CA SER A 435 14.76 -1.52 3.41
C SER A 435 16.06 -2.05 3.97
N TYR A 436 16.35 -3.33 3.68
CA TYR A 436 17.60 -3.98 4.05
C TYR A 436 18.22 -4.72 2.86
N PRO A 437 19.56 -4.82 2.82
CA PRO A 437 20.24 -5.55 1.77
C PRO A 437 20.10 -7.08 1.94
N CYS A 438 19.92 -7.76 0.80
CA CYS A 438 19.96 -9.21 0.71
C CYS A 438 20.94 -9.62 -0.39
N SER A 439 21.93 -10.45 -0.03
CA SER A 439 22.90 -11.06 -0.95
C SER A 439 22.29 -12.32 -1.56
N ILE A 440 22.12 -12.35 -2.89
CA ILE A 440 21.54 -13.47 -3.63
C ILE A 440 22.64 -14.44 -4.04
N LYS A 441 22.38 -15.72 -3.87
CA LYS A 441 23.26 -16.81 -4.27
C LYS A 441 23.18 -17.07 -5.77
N ALA A 442 24.33 -17.17 -6.43
CA ALA A 442 24.41 -17.48 -7.85
C ALA A 442 23.83 -18.86 -8.19
N GLY A 443 23.21 -18.98 -9.36
CA GLY A 443 22.60 -20.21 -9.88
C GLY A 443 21.23 -20.53 -9.29
N THR A 444 20.61 -19.60 -8.57
CA THR A 444 19.28 -19.74 -7.96
C THR A 444 18.18 -19.10 -8.83
N LYS A 445 16.91 -19.45 -8.58
CA LYS A 445 15.76 -18.80 -9.21
C LYS A 445 15.63 -17.33 -8.78
N MET A 446 16.04 -17.02 -7.55
CA MET A 446 16.15 -15.62 -7.08
C MET A 446 17.07 -14.80 -7.99
N GLU A 447 18.27 -15.31 -8.30
CA GLU A 447 19.17 -14.64 -9.25
C GLU A 447 18.54 -14.48 -10.63
N GLN A 448 17.87 -15.54 -11.13
CA GLN A 448 17.17 -15.49 -12.43
C GLN A 448 16.08 -14.42 -12.46
N CYS A 449 15.33 -14.25 -11.36
CA CYS A 449 14.28 -13.24 -11.26
C CYS A 449 14.85 -11.82 -11.23
N TYR A 450 15.82 -11.56 -10.35
CA TYR A 450 16.34 -10.20 -10.13
C TYR A 450 17.44 -9.78 -11.10
N GLY A 451 18.21 -10.72 -11.63
CA GLY A 451 19.40 -10.41 -12.45
C GLY A 451 20.50 -9.67 -11.69
N ALA A 452 20.53 -9.78 -10.38
CA ALA A 452 21.46 -9.07 -9.50
C ALA A 452 21.85 -9.93 -8.29
N ASN A 453 23.07 -9.69 -7.76
CA ASN A 453 23.59 -10.44 -6.60
C ASN A 453 23.36 -9.73 -5.27
N LEU A 454 22.95 -8.46 -5.29
CA LEU A 454 22.61 -7.68 -4.09
C LEU A 454 21.34 -6.88 -4.40
N ILE A 455 20.36 -7.05 -3.55
CA ILE A 455 19.06 -6.36 -3.63
C ILE A 455 18.75 -5.67 -2.33
N TYR A 456 17.80 -4.74 -2.35
CA TYR A 456 17.29 -4.04 -1.19
C TYR A 456 15.78 -4.20 -1.15
N GLU A 457 15.25 -4.78 -0.06
CA GLU A 457 13.83 -5.06 0.08
C GLU A 457 13.30 -4.63 1.45
N ARG A 458 12.01 -4.30 1.51
CA ARG A 458 11.36 -3.80 2.74
C ARG A 458 10.94 -4.96 3.63
N HIS A 459 11.23 -4.83 4.92
CA HIS A 459 10.93 -5.83 5.96
C HIS A 459 9.87 -5.32 6.93
N ARG A 460 9.12 -6.27 7.49
CA ARG A 460 8.18 -6.05 8.60
C ARG A 460 8.02 -7.35 9.39
N HIS A 461 9.02 -7.73 10.19
CA HIS A 461 8.96 -8.98 10.97
C HIS A 461 9.79 -8.91 12.25
N ARG A 462 9.51 -9.82 13.17
CA ARG A 462 10.21 -10.01 14.44
C ARG A 462 10.86 -11.40 14.54
N TYR A 463 10.26 -12.38 13.87
CA TYR A 463 10.72 -13.77 13.83
C TYR A 463 11.40 -14.06 12.50
N GLU A 464 12.35 -15.00 12.54
CA GLU A 464 13.14 -15.35 11.38
C GLU A 464 13.58 -16.83 11.40
N PHE A 465 14.18 -17.28 10.30
CA PHE A 465 14.75 -18.62 10.18
C PHE A 465 15.81 -18.86 11.26
N HIS A 466 15.68 -19.95 12.03
CA HIS A 466 16.62 -20.28 13.09
C HIS A 466 17.85 -21.01 12.55
N ASN A 467 18.99 -20.36 12.54
CA ASN A 467 20.26 -20.84 11.93
C ASN A 467 20.75 -22.21 12.43
N LYS A 468 20.32 -22.67 13.61
CA LYS A 468 20.62 -24.01 14.11
C LYS A 468 20.22 -25.12 13.13
N TYR A 469 19.17 -24.89 12.34
CA TYR A 469 18.61 -25.86 11.39
C TYR A 469 19.11 -25.67 9.95
N ARG A 470 19.94 -24.66 9.70
CA ARG A 470 20.39 -24.27 8.36
C ARG A 470 21.09 -25.39 7.62
N GLU A 471 22.08 -26.04 8.24
CA GLU A 471 22.84 -27.13 7.66
C GLU A 471 21.93 -28.36 7.39
N THR A 472 21.17 -28.78 8.39
CA THR A 472 20.25 -29.94 8.30
C THR A 472 19.23 -29.76 7.16
N MET A 473 18.66 -28.57 7.01
CA MET A 473 17.69 -28.28 5.94
C MET A 473 18.35 -28.22 4.57
N THR A 474 19.56 -27.64 4.50
CA THR A 474 20.30 -27.54 3.24
C THR A 474 20.74 -28.92 2.72
N ASP A 475 21.19 -29.80 3.62
CA ASP A 475 21.56 -31.19 3.28
C ASP A 475 20.36 -31.99 2.77
N ALA A 476 19.16 -31.69 3.25
CA ALA A 476 17.93 -32.32 2.80
C ALA A 476 17.35 -31.71 1.52
N GLY A 477 17.97 -30.67 0.95
CA GLY A 477 17.61 -30.10 -0.34
C GLY A 477 16.89 -28.76 -0.32
N LEU A 478 16.73 -28.11 0.85
CA LEU A 478 16.32 -26.71 0.91
C LEU A 478 17.48 -25.83 0.45
N VAL A 479 17.23 -24.93 -0.47
CA VAL A 479 18.25 -23.99 -0.96
C VAL A 479 18.09 -22.67 -0.24
N ILE A 480 19.13 -22.23 0.47
CA ILE A 480 19.24 -20.85 0.95
C ILE A 480 19.70 -20.02 -0.23
N SER A 481 18.79 -19.27 -0.83
CA SER A 481 19.02 -18.49 -2.04
C SER A 481 19.37 -17.03 -1.79
N GLY A 482 19.17 -16.53 -0.57
CA GLY A 482 19.58 -15.20 -0.17
C GLY A 482 19.78 -15.07 1.33
N THR A 483 20.76 -14.23 1.70
CA THR A 483 21.10 -13.95 3.10
C THR A 483 21.39 -12.47 3.30
N SER A 484 21.40 -12.00 4.57
CA SER A 484 22.01 -10.71 4.89
C SER A 484 23.49 -10.71 4.44
N PRO A 485 24.10 -9.56 4.10
CA PRO A 485 25.48 -9.51 3.60
C PRO A 485 26.53 -10.10 4.55
N ASP A 486 26.24 -10.14 5.85
CA ASP A 486 27.09 -10.75 6.88
C ASP A 486 26.78 -12.26 7.09
N ASP A 487 25.92 -12.83 6.26
CA ASP A 487 25.49 -14.23 6.25
C ASP A 487 24.79 -14.71 7.55
N ARG A 488 24.36 -13.78 8.41
CA ARG A 488 23.70 -14.13 9.69
C ARG A 488 22.23 -14.46 9.56
N LEU A 489 21.52 -13.79 8.63
CA LEU A 489 20.08 -13.93 8.47
C LEU A 489 19.76 -14.63 7.16
N VAL A 490 18.86 -15.61 7.20
CA VAL A 490 18.31 -16.23 5.99
C VAL A 490 17.13 -15.40 5.51
N GLU A 491 17.29 -14.78 4.36
CA GLU A 491 16.30 -13.86 3.76
C GLU A 491 15.41 -14.55 2.74
N THR A 492 15.93 -15.57 2.04
CA THR A 492 15.17 -16.28 1.00
C THR A 492 15.52 -17.75 0.93
N ILE A 493 14.53 -18.58 0.61
CA ILE A 493 14.64 -20.02 0.42
C ILE A 493 14.02 -20.45 -0.90
N GLU A 494 14.51 -21.57 -1.44
CA GLU A 494 13.97 -22.23 -2.63
C GLU A 494 13.95 -23.75 -2.46
N MET A 495 13.05 -24.44 -3.20
CA MET A 495 13.07 -25.90 -3.34
C MET A 495 13.83 -26.32 -4.59
N LYS A 496 14.83 -27.17 -4.40
CA LYS A 496 15.61 -27.72 -5.53
C LYS A 496 14.72 -28.54 -6.47
N GLY A 497 14.77 -28.24 -7.75
CA GLY A 497 14.05 -29.00 -8.78
C GLY A 497 12.56 -28.67 -8.93
N HIS A 498 12.01 -27.81 -8.09
CA HIS A 498 10.64 -27.32 -8.21
C HIS A 498 10.53 -26.24 -9.31
N PRO A 499 9.45 -26.18 -10.12
CA PRO A 499 9.25 -25.16 -11.15
C PRO A 499 9.39 -23.74 -10.62
N PHE A 500 8.70 -23.44 -9.53
CA PHE A 500 8.82 -22.18 -8.78
C PHE A 500 8.36 -22.41 -7.34
N TYR A 501 9.27 -22.48 -6.38
CA TYR A 501 8.95 -22.54 -4.97
C TYR A 501 9.93 -21.64 -4.21
N ILE A 502 9.48 -20.42 -3.92
CA ILE A 502 10.31 -19.38 -3.30
C ILE A 502 9.62 -18.87 -2.05
N GLY A 503 10.37 -18.77 -0.97
CA GLY A 503 9.98 -18.06 0.24
C GLY A 503 10.92 -16.88 0.48
N VAL A 504 10.36 -15.71 0.82
CA VAL A 504 11.10 -14.49 1.13
C VAL A 504 10.65 -13.90 2.47
N GLN A 505 11.61 -13.47 3.31
CA GLN A 505 11.30 -12.89 4.62
C GLN A 505 10.84 -11.43 4.52
N PHE A 506 11.22 -10.74 3.47
CA PHE A 506 10.83 -9.37 3.15
C PHE A 506 9.47 -9.32 2.42
N HIS A 507 9.02 -8.09 2.13
CA HIS A 507 7.73 -7.78 1.51
C HIS A 507 7.93 -7.17 0.10
N PRO A 508 8.11 -8.00 -0.95
CA PRO A 508 8.37 -7.51 -2.32
C PRO A 508 7.18 -6.77 -2.92
N GLU A 509 5.97 -7.01 -2.41
CA GLU A 509 4.74 -6.35 -2.86
C GLU A 509 4.79 -4.82 -2.75
N PHE A 510 5.51 -4.27 -1.76
CA PHE A 510 5.62 -2.83 -1.57
C PHE A 510 6.43 -2.12 -2.64
N LYS A 511 7.28 -2.85 -3.37
CA LYS A 511 8.14 -2.27 -4.42
C LYS A 511 7.60 -2.50 -5.84
N SER A 512 6.45 -3.16 -5.99
CA SER A 512 5.82 -3.36 -7.31
C SER A 512 5.14 -2.09 -7.81
N ARG A 513 5.30 -1.80 -9.09
CA ARG A 513 4.70 -0.65 -9.79
C ARG A 513 3.90 -1.13 -11.01
N PRO A 514 2.84 -0.42 -11.42
CA PRO A 514 2.02 -0.85 -12.56
C PRO A 514 2.76 -0.82 -13.90
N ASN A 515 3.75 0.05 -14.03
CA ASN A 515 4.62 0.18 -15.19
C ASN A 515 5.89 -0.68 -15.13
N GLN A 516 6.23 -1.21 -13.94
CA GLN A 516 7.38 -2.08 -13.70
C GLN A 516 7.06 -3.06 -12.57
N SER A 517 6.57 -4.26 -12.94
CA SER A 517 6.22 -5.28 -11.97
C SER A 517 7.46 -5.77 -11.20
N HIS A 518 7.25 -6.13 -9.94
CA HIS A 518 8.33 -6.67 -9.13
C HIS A 518 8.82 -8.03 -9.69
N PRO A 519 10.15 -8.27 -9.79
CA PRO A 519 10.70 -9.45 -10.44
C PRO A 519 10.18 -10.80 -9.92
N LEU A 520 9.99 -10.93 -8.60
CA LEU A 520 9.46 -12.15 -7.99
C LEU A 520 8.01 -12.43 -8.37
N PHE A 521 7.16 -11.41 -8.41
CA PHE A 521 5.78 -11.58 -8.85
C PHE A 521 5.70 -11.90 -10.33
N LYS A 522 6.56 -11.29 -11.15
CA LYS A 522 6.67 -11.62 -12.57
C LYS A 522 7.10 -13.08 -12.79
N GLY A 523 8.14 -13.52 -12.05
CA GLY A 523 8.60 -14.92 -12.09
C GLY A 523 7.53 -15.91 -11.64
N PHE A 524 6.83 -15.60 -10.55
CA PHE A 524 5.75 -16.42 -10.01
C PHE A 524 4.57 -16.54 -10.98
N VAL A 525 4.05 -15.43 -11.49
CA VAL A 525 2.94 -15.43 -12.45
C VAL A 525 3.33 -16.09 -13.77
N SER A 526 4.59 -15.92 -14.22
CA SER A 526 5.11 -16.61 -15.40
C SER A 526 5.11 -18.13 -15.20
N ALA A 527 5.57 -18.63 -14.06
CA ALA A 527 5.55 -20.05 -13.74
C ALA A 527 4.10 -20.59 -13.64
N ALA A 528 3.18 -19.82 -13.05
CA ALA A 528 1.77 -20.18 -13.00
C ALA A 528 1.12 -20.27 -14.41
N LEU A 529 1.51 -19.38 -15.32
CA LEU A 529 1.06 -19.46 -16.72
C LEU A 529 1.61 -20.68 -17.47
N GLU A 530 2.81 -21.14 -17.13
CA GLU A 530 3.37 -22.38 -17.69
C GLU A 530 2.62 -23.61 -17.15
N GLU A 531 2.28 -23.62 -15.88
CA GLU A 531 1.49 -24.67 -15.24
C GLU A 531 0.08 -24.75 -15.84
N SER A 532 -0.59 -23.60 -16.04
CA SER A 532 -1.92 -23.54 -16.68
C SER A 532 -1.93 -24.17 -18.06
N LYS A 533 -0.92 -23.88 -18.90
CA LYS A 533 -0.80 -24.48 -20.22
C LYS A 533 -0.60 -26.00 -20.20
N GLY A 534 0.17 -26.50 -19.22
CA GLY A 534 0.38 -27.93 -19.04
C GLY A 534 -0.88 -28.70 -18.62
N LYS A 535 -1.91 -28.03 -18.10
CA LYS A 535 -3.21 -28.62 -17.75
C LYS A 535 -4.19 -28.66 -18.94
N GLU A 536 -3.99 -27.82 -19.95
CA GLU A 536 -4.82 -27.78 -21.17
C GLU A 536 -4.39 -28.83 -22.21
N ASP A 537 -3.13 -29.28 -22.19
CA ASP A 537 -2.57 -30.33 -23.04
C ASP A 537 -2.83 -31.73 -22.43
#